data_f7dd055702e81ce15c057d3253490676
#
_entry.id   f7dd055702e81ce15c057d3253490676
#
_cell.length_a   1.000
_cell.length_b   1.000
_cell.length_c   1.000
_cell.angle_alpha   90.00
_cell.angle_beta   90.00
_cell.angle_gamma   90.00
#
_symmetry.space_group_name_H-M   'P 1'
#
loop_
_entity.id
_entity.type
_entity.pdbx_description
1 polymer ?
#
loop_
_entity_poly.entity_id
_entity_poly.type
_entity_poly.pdbx_seq_one_letter_code
_entity_poly.pdbx_strand_id
1 'polypeptide(L)'
;MAHLENSLLVFCSDHGELLGDHTLAYKWLMYDQVTNVPMIICDRRAGSAAQGESQDLMSLMDVGPTLLEAAGIEMPTRLVGRSLEAYLKGGGKPHPGTLCITRTISRS
;
A
#
# COMPACT_ATOMS: atom_id res chain seq x y z
N MET A 1 -19.29 -1.21 17.53
CA MET A 1 -18.76 -1.56 16.19
C MET A 1 -19.07 -0.54 15.09
N ALA A 2 -19.82 0.51 15.38
CA ALA A 2 -20.20 1.55 14.39
C ALA A 2 -19.05 2.42 13.85
N HIS A 3 -17.90 2.42 14.49
CA HIS A 3 -16.78 3.31 14.13
C HIS A 3 -15.92 2.83 12.97
N LEU A 4 -16.13 1.61 12.47
CA LEU A 4 -15.41 1.09 11.30
C LEU A 4 -16.19 1.24 9.98
N GLU A 5 -17.43 1.67 10.06
CA GLU A 5 -18.27 1.95 8.90
C GLU A 5 -17.82 3.26 8.27
N ASN A 6 -17.25 3.45 7.27
CA ASN A 6 -16.67 4.65 6.66
C ASN A 6 -15.20 4.88 7.07
N SER A 7 -14.43 3.79 7.11
CA SER A 7 -13.02 3.83 7.45
C SER A 7 -12.18 3.27 6.31
N LEU A 8 -10.98 3.81 6.15
CA LEU A 8 -9.91 3.24 5.37
C LEU A 8 -8.79 2.82 6.32
N LEU A 9 -8.53 1.53 6.38
CA LEU A 9 -7.45 0.97 7.21
C LEU A 9 -6.31 0.52 6.31
N VAL A 10 -5.10 0.91 6.66
CA VAL A 10 -3.88 0.47 5.98
C VAL A 10 -2.95 -0.14 7.00
N PHE A 11 -2.53 -1.37 6.75
CA PHE A 11 -1.48 -2.06 7.49
C PHE A 11 -0.31 -2.33 6.56
N CYS A 12 0.86 -1.86 6.92
CA CYS A 12 2.09 -2.09 6.15
C CYS A 12 3.31 -2.10 7.08
N SER A 13 4.45 -2.57 6.55
CA SER A 13 5.76 -2.41 7.18
C SER A 13 6.58 -1.41 6.38
N ASP A 14 7.48 -0.69 7.02
CA ASP A 14 8.42 0.24 6.39
C ASP A 14 9.55 -0.50 5.65
N HIS A 15 9.99 -1.64 6.19
CA HIS A 15 10.98 -2.54 5.59
C HIS A 15 10.85 -3.94 6.18
N GLY A 16 11.49 -4.90 5.54
CA GLY A 16 11.74 -6.22 6.10
C GLY A 16 13.11 -6.32 6.76
N GLU A 17 13.58 -7.56 6.98
CA GLU A 17 14.84 -7.85 7.67
C GLU A 17 15.46 -9.11 7.07
N LEU A 18 16.80 -9.17 6.97
CA LEU A 18 17.52 -10.31 6.39
C LEU A 18 17.60 -11.50 7.36
N LEU A 19 17.66 -11.27 8.66
CA LEU A 19 17.64 -12.29 9.74
C LEU A 19 18.59 -13.48 9.51
N GLY A 20 19.72 -13.27 8.85
CA GLY A 20 20.68 -14.31 8.52
C GLY A 20 20.62 -14.79 7.07
N ASP A 21 19.61 -14.41 6.29
CA ASP A 21 19.57 -14.68 4.87
C ASP A 21 20.79 -14.07 4.17
N HIS A 22 21.31 -14.75 3.16
CA HIS A 22 22.54 -14.35 2.46
C HIS A 22 23.76 -14.16 3.40
N THR A 23 23.76 -14.80 4.57
CA THR A 23 24.77 -14.62 5.64
C THR A 23 24.84 -13.20 6.20
N LEU A 24 23.78 -12.42 6.02
CA LEU A 24 23.68 -11.01 6.38
C LEU A 24 22.63 -10.79 7.49
N ALA A 25 22.87 -9.77 8.30
CA ALA A 25 21.91 -9.27 9.26
C ALA A 25 21.47 -7.86 8.86
N TYR A 26 20.32 -7.41 9.40
CA TYR A 26 19.76 -6.10 9.17
C TYR A 26 19.22 -5.88 7.74
N LYS A 27 19.12 -4.63 7.31
CA LYS A 27 18.36 -4.14 6.14
C LYS A 27 19.20 -3.33 5.14
N TRP A 28 20.51 -3.54 5.13
CA TRP A 28 21.44 -2.67 4.38
C TRP A 28 21.46 -2.90 2.87
N LEU A 29 20.80 -3.94 2.38
CA LEU A 29 20.78 -4.29 0.96
C LEU A 29 19.34 -4.45 0.46
N MET A 30 19.12 -4.23 -0.84
CA MET A 30 17.81 -4.27 -1.48
C MET A 30 17.40 -5.69 -1.91
N TYR A 31 17.53 -6.66 -1.02
CA TYR A 31 16.97 -7.99 -1.23
C TYR A 31 15.46 -8.00 -0.97
N ASP A 32 14.75 -8.96 -1.57
CA ASP A 32 13.30 -9.10 -1.42
C ASP A 32 12.85 -9.22 0.04
N GLN A 33 13.66 -9.87 0.88
CA GLN A 33 13.39 -9.97 2.32
C GLN A 33 13.32 -8.60 3.03
N VAL A 34 13.96 -7.59 2.45
CA VAL A 34 13.96 -6.23 2.98
C VAL A 34 12.92 -5.35 2.29
N THR A 35 12.75 -5.51 0.97
CA THR A 35 11.94 -4.59 0.15
C THR A 35 10.51 -5.08 -0.10
N ASN A 36 10.29 -6.40 -0.06
CA ASN A 36 8.96 -6.98 -0.24
C ASN A 36 8.22 -7.04 1.11
N VAL A 37 7.53 -5.96 1.43
CA VAL A 37 6.81 -5.80 2.69
C VAL A 37 5.30 -6.01 2.52
N PRO A 38 4.59 -6.47 3.57
CA PRO A 38 3.15 -6.61 3.50
C PRO A 38 2.47 -5.25 3.39
N MET A 39 1.43 -5.17 2.56
CA MET A 39 0.48 -4.06 2.55
C MET A 39 -0.94 -4.63 2.51
N ILE A 40 -1.74 -4.29 3.51
CA ILE A 40 -3.15 -4.68 3.59
C ILE A 40 -3.97 -3.41 3.63
N ILE A 41 -4.89 -3.27 2.70
CA ILE A 41 -5.81 -2.13 2.65
C ILE A 41 -7.23 -2.68 2.83
N CYS A 42 -7.94 -2.16 3.82
CA CYS A 42 -9.34 -2.46 4.05
C CYS A 42 -10.14 -1.15 3.95
N ASP A 43 -10.82 -0.99 2.83
CA ASP A 43 -11.68 0.17 2.57
C ASP A 43 -13.13 -0.21 2.84
N ARG A 44 -13.71 0.37 3.88
CA ARG A 44 -15.10 0.19 4.28
C ARG A 44 -16.00 1.38 3.93
N ARG A 45 -15.49 2.30 3.15
CA ARG A 45 -16.27 3.44 2.66
C ARG A 45 -17.20 3.00 1.53
N ALA A 46 -18.27 3.75 1.33
CA ALA A 46 -19.18 3.51 0.23
C ALA A 46 -18.47 3.64 -1.14
N GLY A 47 -18.70 2.67 -2.02
CA GLY A 47 -18.12 2.66 -3.36
C GLY A 47 -16.79 1.93 -3.49
N SER A 48 -16.24 1.37 -2.41
CA SER A 48 -15.09 0.47 -2.50
C SER A 48 -15.50 -0.84 -3.19
N ALA A 49 -14.73 -1.27 -4.17
CA ALA A 49 -14.99 -2.47 -4.96
C ALA A 49 -13.82 -3.44 -5.01
N ALA A 50 -12.62 -3.01 -4.61
CA ALA A 50 -11.44 -3.87 -4.64
C ALA A 50 -11.52 -4.96 -3.57
N GLN A 51 -11.39 -6.22 -3.99
CA GLN A 51 -11.39 -7.37 -3.10
C GLN A 51 -10.37 -8.40 -3.59
N GLY A 52 -9.78 -9.11 -2.63
CA GLY A 52 -8.84 -10.18 -2.91
C GLY A 52 -7.39 -9.75 -2.82
N GLU A 53 -6.51 -10.54 -3.42
CA GLU A 53 -5.07 -10.30 -3.45
C GLU A 53 -4.66 -9.73 -4.81
N SER A 54 -3.80 -8.70 -4.79
CA SER A 54 -3.17 -8.16 -6.00
C SER A 54 -1.70 -8.53 -6.07
N GLN A 55 -1.23 -8.82 -7.27
CA GLN A 55 0.19 -9.00 -7.59
C GLN A 55 0.78 -7.74 -8.26
N ASP A 56 0.00 -6.66 -8.33
CA ASP A 56 0.47 -5.40 -8.89
C ASP A 56 1.50 -4.75 -7.95
N LEU A 57 2.51 -4.13 -8.54
CA LEU A 57 3.53 -3.40 -7.79
C LEU A 57 2.94 -2.10 -7.23
N MET A 58 3.09 -1.93 -5.93
CA MET A 58 2.67 -0.72 -5.21
C MET A 58 3.85 -0.20 -4.38
N SER A 59 3.87 1.08 -4.10
CA SER A 59 4.89 1.70 -3.28
C SER A 59 4.33 2.14 -1.94
N LEU A 60 5.14 2.06 -0.88
CA LEU A 60 4.79 2.68 0.40
C LEU A 60 4.58 4.20 0.28
N MET A 61 5.21 4.84 -0.72
CA MET A 61 4.98 6.25 -1.03
C MET A 61 3.56 6.54 -1.50
N ASP A 62 2.82 5.54 -1.98
CA ASP A 62 1.44 5.68 -2.46
C ASP A 62 0.42 5.74 -1.31
N VAL A 63 0.82 5.32 -0.11
CA VAL A 63 -0.05 5.33 1.08
C VAL A 63 -0.45 6.75 1.46
N GLY A 64 0.51 7.68 1.53
CA GLY A 64 0.24 9.08 1.89
C GLY A 64 -0.78 9.75 0.96
N PRO A 65 -0.54 9.77 -0.36
CA PRO A 65 -1.50 10.28 -1.35
C PRO A 65 -2.88 9.62 -1.26
N THR A 66 -2.92 8.30 -1.06
CA THR A 66 -4.19 7.56 -0.92
C THR A 66 -4.99 8.03 0.29
N LEU A 67 -4.34 8.20 1.44
CA LEU A 67 -4.99 8.67 2.65
C LEU A 67 -5.48 10.12 2.53
N LEU A 68 -4.72 11.00 1.88
CA LEU A 68 -5.12 12.38 1.65
C LEU A 68 -6.34 12.46 0.73
N GLU A 69 -6.33 11.75 -0.39
CA GLU A 69 -7.47 11.71 -1.32
C GLU A 69 -8.70 11.09 -0.65
N ALA A 70 -8.52 10.01 0.11
CA ALA A 70 -9.58 9.39 0.89
C ALA A 70 -10.24 10.35 1.88
N ALA A 71 -9.45 11.24 2.47
CA ALA A 71 -9.92 12.27 3.40
C ALA A 71 -10.45 13.53 2.70
N GLY A 72 -10.41 13.62 1.37
CA GLY A 72 -10.80 14.80 0.61
C GLY A 72 -9.84 15.99 0.80
N ILE A 73 -8.59 15.72 1.14
CA ILE A 73 -7.56 16.74 1.36
C ILE A 73 -6.75 16.91 0.07
N GLU A 74 -6.53 18.15 -0.33
CA GLU A 74 -5.72 18.48 -1.50
C GLU A 74 -4.29 17.95 -1.36
N MET A 75 -3.79 17.29 -2.40
CA MET A 75 -2.48 16.67 -2.39
C MET A 75 -1.37 17.72 -2.57
N PRO A 76 -0.42 17.82 -1.63
CA PRO A 76 0.74 18.69 -1.80
C PRO A 76 1.58 18.29 -3.02
N THR A 77 2.02 19.26 -3.81
CA THR A 77 2.82 19.05 -5.04
C THR A 77 4.15 18.35 -4.81
N ARG A 78 4.66 18.34 -3.59
CA ARG A 78 5.91 17.69 -3.19
C ARG A 78 5.79 16.17 -2.95
N LEU A 79 4.59 15.61 -2.91
CA LEU A 79 4.42 14.17 -2.76
C LEU A 79 4.72 13.46 -4.08
N VAL A 80 5.54 12.43 -4.02
CA VAL A 80 6.01 11.68 -5.18
C VAL A 80 5.13 10.47 -5.47
N GLY A 81 4.51 9.88 -4.44
CA GLY A 81 3.61 8.75 -4.56
C GLY A 81 2.30 9.09 -5.29
N ARG A 82 1.56 8.08 -5.64
CA ARG A 82 0.27 8.20 -6.34
C ARG A 82 -0.84 7.57 -5.52
N SER A 83 -2.00 8.18 -5.57
CA SER A 83 -3.16 7.63 -4.88
C SER A 83 -3.63 6.31 -5.50
N LEU A 84 -3.97 5.36 -4.65
CA LEU A 84 -4.58 4.08 -5.01
C LEU A 84 -6.13 4.15 -5.01
N GLU A 85 -6.73 5.32 -4.81
CA GLU A 85 -8.19 5.48 -4.73
C GLU A 85 -8.92 4.93 -5.96
N ALA A 86 -8.44 5.22 -7.15
CA ALA A 86 -9.04 4.70 -8.38
C ALA A 86 -9.00 3.16 -8.42
N TYR A 87 -7.89 2.57 -7.96
CA TYR A 87 -7.74 1.12 -7.85
C TYR A 87 -8.71 0.52 -6.82
N LEU A 88 -8.82 1.12 -5.63
CA LEU A 88 -9.73 0.68 -4.57
C LEU A 88 -11.21 0.76 -4.99
N LYS A 89 -11.55 1.68 -5.90
CA LYS A 89 -12.89 1.80 -6.50
C LYS A 89 -13.11 0.88 -7.72
N GLY A 90 -12.17 -0.03 -8.01
CA GLY A 90 -12.28 -0.98 -9.10
C GLY A 90 -11.91 -0.41 -10.48
N GLY A 91 -11.30 0.77 -10.52
CA GLY A 91 -10.85 1.44 -11.75
C GLY A 91 -9.35 1.37 -11.94
N GLY A 92 -8.90 0.63 -12.96
CA GLY A 92 -7.50 0.66 -13.39
C GLY A 92 -6.54 -0.20 -12.58
N LYS A 93 -5.28 -0.24 -13.04
CA LYS A 93 -4.17 -0.88 -12.33
C LYS A 93 -3.29 0.18 -11.67
N PRO A 94 -2.64 -0.13 -10.55
CA PRO A 94 -1.57 0.71 -10.02
C PRO A 94 -0.51 0.91 -11.11
N HIS A 95 0.07 2.08 -11.16
CA HIS A 95 0.96 2.43 -12.27
C HIS A 95 2.32 1.72 -12.11
N PRO A 96 2.85 1.06 -13.15
CA PRO A 96 4.20 0.51 -13.11
C PRO A 96 5.21 1.66 -13.10
N GLY A 97 6.08 1.72 -12.12
CA GLY A 97 7.14 2.71 -12.17
C GLY A 97 7.86 3.04 -10.87
N THR A 98 7.56 2.41 -9.76
CA THR A 98 8.36 2.58 -8.55
C THR A 98 8.65 1.23 -7.94
N LEU A 99 9.92 0.92 -7.81
CA LEU A 99 10.40 -0.34 -7.24
C LEU A 99 10.10 -0.37 -5.73
N CYS A 100 8.94 -0.85 -5.39
CA CYS A 100 8.69 -1.33 -4.04
C CYS A 100 7.74 -2.52 -4.19
N ILE A 101 8.25 -3.71 -3.96
CA ILE A 101 7.47 -4.94 -4.09
C ILE A 101 6.59 -5.04 -2.84
N THR A 102 5.32 -4.83 -3.01
CA THR A 102 4.36 -4.89 -1.92
C THR A 102 3.24 -5.84 -2.29
N ARG A 103 2.95 -6.77 -1.42
CA ARG A 103 1.83 -7.69 -1.59
C ARG A 103 0.60 -7.08 -0.93
N THR A 104 -0.37 -6.67 -1.72
CA THR A 104 -1.62 -6.12 -1.19
C THR A 104 -2.63 -7.22 -0.98
N ILE A 105 -3.16 -7.33 0.23
CA ILE A 105 -4.29 -8.20 0.54
C ILE A 105 -5.46 -7.28 0.93
N SER A 106 -6.48 -7.22 0.08
CA SER A 106 -7.75 -6.58 0.42
C SER A 106 -8.72 -7.66 0.92
N ARG A 107 -9.26 -7.51 2.12
CA ARG A 107 -10.37 -8.34 2.62
C ARG A 107 -11.56 -7.46 2.91
N SER A 108 -12.68 -7.84 2.37
CA SER A 108 -14.01 -7.35 2.73
C SER A 108 -14.40 -7.79 4.15
#